data_c4bd513e24eb9188dfade91094703296
#
_entry.id   c4bd513e24eb9188dfade91094703296
#
_cell.length_a   1.000
_cell.length_b   1.000
_cell.length_c   1.000
_cell.angle_alpha   90.00
_cell.angle_beta   90.00
_cell.angle_gamma   90.00
#
_symmetry.space_group_name_H-M   'P 1'
#
loop_
_entity.id
_entity.type
_entity.pdbx_description
1 polymer ?
#
loop_
_entity_poly.entity_id
_entity_poly.type
_entity_poly.pdbx_seq_one_letter_code
_entity_poly.pdbx_strand_id
1 'polypeptide(L)'
;ALRTSLVMANEEGTVYDYLLKLSKLFLGGPVGGGKQMVSWVHVEDYCRTVEWLIEHNDIRGVINVTAPDPLTNADMMKRFQKLAKRLFGLPATGWMARIGAFVLQTEPQLILKSNWVVPRRLLQNGFVFRHPEMNPSEW
;
A
#
# COMPACT_ATOMS: atom_id res chain seq x y z
N ALA A 1 20.26 -4.86 -1.17
CA ALA A 1 19.42 -3.74 -0.66
C ALA A 1 17.94 -3.98 -0.98
N LEU A 2 17.05 -3.70 -0.03
CA LEU A 2 15.59 -3.82 -0.23
C LEU A 2 15.00 -2.43 -0.47
N ARG A 3 14.13 -2.33 -1.48
CA ARG A 3 13.26 -1.17 -1.72
C ARG A 3 11.84 -1.59 -1.42
N THR A 4 11.31 -1.16 -0.28
CA THR A 4 9.99 -1.54 0.19
C THR A 4 8.95 -0.51 -0.25
N SER A 5 7.83 -0.98 -0.74
CA SER A 5 6.64 -0.18 -1.01
C SER A 5 5.83 0.04 0.30
N LEU A 6 4.63 0.57 0.17
CA LEU A 6 3.73 0.80 1.30
C LEU A 6 3.35 -0.54 1.96
N VAL A 7 3.75 -0.73 3.22
CA VAL A 7 3.44 -1.95 3.96
C VAL A 7 2.04 -1.84 4.58
N MET A 8 1.19 -2.80 4.26
CA MET A 8 -0.19 -2.90 4.76
C MET A 8 -0.29 -3.97 5.85
N ALA A 9 -0.76 -3.58 7.02
CA ALA A 9 -1.02 -4.47 8.15
C ALA A 9 -2.32 -4.04 8.82
N ASN A 10 -3.20 -5.00 9.14
CA ASN A 10 -4.42 -4.74 9.90
C ASN A 10 -4.09 -4.63 11.39
N GLU A 11 -3.36 -3.59 11.75
CA GLU A 11 -2.92 -3.29 13.11
C GLU A 11 -3.13 -1.81 13.42
N GLU A 12 -3.31 -1.50 14.70
CA GLU A 12 -3.51 -0.11 15.15
C GLU A 12 -2.26 0.75 14.87
N GLY A 13 -2.49 1.97 14.40
CA GLY A 13 -1.42 2.93 14.09
C GLY A 13 -0.72 2.71 12.75
N THR A 14 -1.17 1.75 11.95
CA THR A 14 -0.65 1.53 10.60
C THR A 14 -1.37 2.37 9.55
N VAL A 15 -0.81 2.41 8.34
CA VAL A 15 -1.47 3.06 7.19
C VAL A 15 -2.85 2.44 6.92
N TYR A 16 -2.99 1.13 7.05
CA TYR A 16 -4.26 0.42 6.93
C TYR A 16 -5.31 0.98 7.91
N ASP A 17 -4.99 1.04 9.19
CA ASP A 17 -5.87 1.55 10.24
C ASP A 17 -6.28 3.02 9.97
N TYR A 18 -5.32 3.84 9.55
CA TYR A 18 -5.58 5.23 9.19
C TYR A 18 -6.54 5.37 8.00
N LEU A 19 -6.32 4.62 6.92
CA LEU A 19 -7.20 4.63 5.75
C LEU A 19 -8.61 4.13 6.10
N LEU A 20 -8.70 3.11 6.94
CA LEU A 20 -9.99 2.60 7.41
C LEU A 20 -10.73 3.63 8.28
N LYS A 21 -10.06 4.32 9.20
CA LYS A 21 -10.63 5.39 10.02
C LYS A 21 -11.13 6.55 9.16
N LEU A 22 -10.33 7.01 8.19
CA LEU A 22 -10.76 8.03 7.22
C LEU A 22 -12.00 7.60 6.44
N SER A 23 -12.03 6.36 5.96
CA SER A 23 -13.17 5.83 5.21
C SER A 23 -14.43 5.77 6.07
N LYS A 24 -14.33 5.39 7.34
CA LYS A 24 -15.47 5.41 8.30
C LYS A 24 -16.03 6.81 8.51
N LEU A 25 -15.21 7.84 8.43
CA LEU A 25 -15.60 9.25 8.58
C LEU A 25 -16.05 9.91 7.25
N PHE A 26 -16.23 9.13 6.16
CA PHE A 26 -16.52 9.62 4.81
C PHE A 26 -15.42 10.51 4.21
N LEU A 27 -14.23 10.49 4.76
CA LEU A 27 -13.05 11.23 4.27
C LEU A 27 -12.13 10.37 3.40
N GLY A 28 -12.50 9.12 3.16
CA GLY A 28 -11.72 8.14 2.39
C GLY A 28 -11.93 8.26 0.87
N GLY A 29 -12.09 9.45 0.33
CA GLY A 29 -12.13 9.66 -1.11
C GLY A 29 -10.74 9.66 -1.76
N PRO A 30 -10.67 9.64 -3.10
CA PRO A 30 -9.41 9.67 -3.80
C PRO A 30 -8.62 10.95 -3.52
N VAL A 31 -7.31 10.81 -3.36
CA VAL A 31 -6.39 11.93 -3.12
C VAL A 31 -5.85 12.44 -4.46
N GLY A 32 -5.86 13.77 -4.67
CA GLY A 32 -5.24 14.38 -5.85
C GLY A 32 -5.78 13.87 -7.19
N GLY A 33 -7.09 13.57 -7.28
CA GLY A 33 -7.72 13.00 -8.48
C GLY A 33 -7.65 11.47 -8.56
N GLY A 34 -6.88 10.81 -7.71
CA GLY A 34 -6.87 9.36 -7.53
C GLY A 34 -6.25 8.53 -8.66
N LYS A 35 -5.66 9.16 -9.68
CA LYS A 35 -5.05 8.47 -10.83
C LYS A 35 -3.63 7.95 -10.56
N GLN A 36 -2.98 8.45 -9.50
CA GLN A 36 -1.64 8.00 -9.14
C GLN A 36 -1.65 6.52 -8.76
N MET A 37 -0.62 5.81 -9.24
CA MET A 37 -0.41 4.41 -8.90
C MET A 37 0.17 4.28 -7.49
N VAL A 38 -0.30 3.30 -6.76
CA VAL A 38 0.17 2.95 -5.42
C VAL A 38 0.73 1.54 -5.47
N SER A 39 2.01 1.41 -5.14
CA SER A 39 2.64 0.12 -4.90
C SER A 39 2.57 -0.19 -3.41
N TRP A 40 2.23 -1.41 -3.09
CA TRP A 40 1.97 -1.87 -1.73
C TRP A 40 2.47 -3.30 -1.52
N VAL A 41 2.56 -3.74 -0.28
CA VAL A 41 2.84 -5.13 0.09
C VAL A 41 2.13 -5.45 1.40
N HIS A 42 1.57 -6.65 1.53
CA HIS A 42 1.04 -7.11 2.81
C HIS A 42 2.20 -7.43 3.77
N VAL A 43 2.04 -7.13 5.05
CA VAL A 43 3.10 -7.33 6.06
C VAL A 43 3.57 -8.78 6.11
N GLU A 44 2.69 -9.75 5.95
CA GLU A 44 3.04 -11.17 5.91
C GLU A 44 3.97 -11.48 4.73
N ASP A 45 3.65 -11.00 3.53
CA ASP A 45 4.49 -11.21 2.35
C ASP A 45 5.81 -10.43 2.44
N TYR A 46 5.82 -9.29 3.13
CA TYR A 46 7.06 -8.59 3.44
C TYR A 46 7.98 -9.45 4.31
N CYS A 47 7.49 -9.98 5.43
CA CYS A 47 8.26 -10.85 6.31
C CYS A 47 8.75 -12.12 5.59
N ARG A 48 7.85 -12.78 4.85
CA ARG A 48 8.19 -13.96 4.04
C ARG A 48 9.25 -13.66 2.98
N THR A 49 9.21 -12.48 2.38
CA THR A 49 10.25 -12.06 1.42
C THR A 49 11.60 -11.94 2.08
N VAL A 50 11.67 -11.37 3.28
CA VAL A 50 12.92 -11.26 4.04
C VAL A 50 13.48 -12.63 4.40
N GLU A 51 12.65 -13.52 4.92
CA GLU A 51 13.03 -14.91 5.26
C GLU A 51 13.53 -15.65 4.02
N TRP A 52 12.77 -15.57 2.92
CA TRP A 52 13.11 -16.21 1.66
C TRP A 52 14.44 -15.71 1.09
N LEU A 53 14.74 -14.41 1.18
CA LEU A 53 16.01 -13.83 0.72
C LEU A 53 17.20 -14.24 1.61
N ILE A 54 16.98 -14.51 2.89
CA ILE A 54 18.02 -15.07 3.77
C ILE A 54 18.40 -16.48 3.34
N GLU A 55 17.43 -17.28 2.90
CA GLU A 55 17.64 -18.65 2.40
C GLU A 55 18.26 -18.67 0.99
N HIS A 56 18.02 -17.62 0.18
CA HIS A 56 18.51 -17.49 -1.20
C HIS A 56 19.66 -16.48 -1.30
N ASN A 57 20.79 -16.81 -0.70
CA ASN A 57 21.96 -15.94 -0.57
C ASN A 57 22.67 -15.59 -1.91
N ASP A 58 22.33 -16.24 -2.99
CA ASP A 58 22.82 -15.99 -4.35
C ASP A 58 22.14 -14.76 -5.00
N ILE A 59 20.98 -14.33 -4.49
CA ILE A 59 20.25 -13.17 -5.01
C ILE A 59 20.86 -11.87 -4.45
N ARG A 60 21.58 -11.16 -5.31
CA ARG A 60 22.31 -9.95 -4.94
C ARG A 60 21.73 -8.70 -5.60
N GLY A 61 22.08 -7.52 -5.06
CA GLY A 61 21.70 -6.22 -5.60
C GLY A 61 20.41 -5.68 -4.99
N VAL A 62 19.69 -4.87 -5.75
CA VAL A 62 18.45 -4.23 -5.30
C VAL A 62 17.24 -5.12 -5.59
N ILE A 63 16.43 -5.35 -4.57
CA ILE A 63 15.19 -6.10 -4.64
C ILE A 63 14.03 -5.18 -4.28
N ASN A 64 13.04 -5.09 -5.14
CA ASN A 64 11.79 -4.40 -4.86
C ASN A 64 10.85 -5.34 -4.11
N VAL A 65 10.48 -4.96 -2.89
CA VAL A 65 9.54 -5.70 -2.06
C VAL A 65 8.18 -5.01 -2.16
N THR A 66 7.36 -5.52 -3.06
CA THR A 66 6.03 -5.00 -3.39
C THR A 66 5.15 -6.14 -3.88
N ALA A 67 3.83 -6.02 -3.72
CA ALA A 67 2.89 -6.95 -4.33
C ALA A 67 2.93 -6.83 -5.88
N PRO A 68 2.59 -7.91 -6.60
CA PRO A 68 2.63 -7.91 -8.06
C PRO A 68 1.56 -7.03 -8.73
N ASP A 69 0.49 -6.69 -8.01
CA ASP A 69 -0.64 -5.91 -8.51
C ASP A 69 -0.71 -4.51 -7.86
N PRO A 70 0.02 -3.50 -8.41
CA PRO A 70 -0.17 -2.12 -8.02
C PRO A 70 -1.52 -1.61 -8.53
N LEU A 71 -2.16 -0.71 -7.76
CA LEU A 71 -3.48 -0.19 -8.09
C LEU A 71 -3.49 1.34 -8.03
N THR A 72 -4.54 1.96 -8.59
CA THR A 72 -4.71 3.40 -8.46
C THR A 72 -5.11 3.78 -7.03
N ASN A 73 -4.79 4.99 -6.61
CA ASN A 73 -5.24 5.53 -5.33
C ASN A 73 -6.78 5.47 -5.22
N ALA A 74 -7.49 5.79 -6.31
CA ALA A 74 -8.95 5.72 -6.34
C ALA A 74 -9.47 4.31 -6.06
N ASP A 75 -8.86 3.27 -6.65
CA ASP A 75 -9.28 1.88 -6.44
C ASP A 75 -8.93 1.40 -5.03
N MET A 76 -7.77 1.79 -4.51
CA MET A 76 -7.41 1.52 -3.13
C MET A 76 -8.44 2.11 -2.17
N MET A 77 -8.79 3.39 -2.33
CA MET A 77 -9.76 4.06 -1.47
C MET A 77 -11.16 3.43 -1.57
N LYS A 78 -11.59 3.01 -2.77
CA LYS A 78 -12.86 2.27 -2.94
C LYS A 78 -12.89 0.96 -2.15
N ARG A 79 -11.78 0.22 -2.11
CA ARG A 79 -11.69 -1.04 -1.35
C ARG A 79 -11.81 -0.76 0.15
N PHE A 80 -11.20 0.31 0.68
CA PHE A 80 -11.37 0.73 2.08
C PHE A 80 -12.77 1.26 2.38
N GLN A 81 -13.39 2.01 1.47
CA GLN A 81 -14.79 2.45 1.60
C GLN A 81 -15.75 1.25 1.70
N LYS A 82 -15.55 0.24 0.84
CA LYS A 82 -16.33 -1.00 0.89
C LYS A 82 -16.17 -1.72 2.23
N LEU A 83 -14.94 -1.83 2.73
CA LEU A 83 -14.64 -2.41 4.04
C LEU A 83 -15.33 -1.62 5.17
N ALA A 84 -15.30 -0.29 5.10
CA ALA A 84 -15.98 0.61 6.04
C ALA A 84 -17.52 0.63 5.89
N LYS A 85 -18.08 -0.11 4.92
CA LYS A 85 -19.49 -0.11 4.55
C LYS A 85 -20.01 1.30 4.21
N ARG A 86 -19.22 2.06 3.46
CA ARG A 86 -19.53 3.42 2.99
C ARG A 86 -19.68 3.43 1.47
N LEU A 87 -20.73 4.11 0.98
CA LEU A 87 -21.02 4.18 -0.47
C LEU A 87 -20.16 5.21 -1.20
N PHE A 88 -19.68 6.21 -0.46
CA PHE A 88 -18.83 7.28 -1.02
C PHE A 88 -17.85 7.82 0.02
N GLY A 89 -16.82 8.48 -0.45
CA GLY A 89 -15.89 9.25 0.37
C GLY A 89 -15.66 10.61 -0.28
N LEU A 90 -15.60 11.65 0.52
CA LEU A 90 -15.23 12.97 0.04
C LEU A 90 -13.78 12.97 -0.44
N PRO A 91 -13.51 13.50 -1.65
CA PRO A 91 -12.15 13.55 -2.17
C PRO A 91 -11.27 14.39 -1.25
N ALA A 92 -10.10 13.86 -0.89
CA ALA A 92 -9.13 14.60 -0.13
C ALA A 92 -8.48 15.65 -1.03
N THR A 93 -8.67 16.93 -0.71
CA THR A 93 -7.96 18.03 -1.34
C THR A 93 -6.49 18.02 -0.90
N GLY A 94 -5.62 18.66 -1.68
CA GLY A 94 -4.17 18.65 -1.41
C GLY A 94 -3.80 19.11 0.02
N TRP A 95 -4.54 20.04 0.60
CA TRP A 95 -4.30 20.49 1.97
C TRP A 95 -4.69 19.43 3.03
N MET A 96 -5.74 18.63 2.80
CA MET A 96 -6.12 17.52 3.67
C MET A 96 -5.09 16.39 3.61
N ALA A 97 -4.54 16.12 2.41
CA ALA A 97 -3.43 15.19 2.26
C ALA A 97 -2.18 15.66 3.03
N ARG A 98 -1.91 16.96 3.06
CA ARG A 98 -0.80 17.55 3.84
C ARG A 98 -1.01 17.40 5.35
N ILE A 99 -2.22 17.61 5.84
CA ILE A 99 -2.55 17.40 7.26
C ILE A 99 -2.42 15.91 7.60
N GLY A 100 -2.95 15.02 6.76
CA GLY A 100 -2.83 13.58 6.96
C GLY A 100 -1.37 13.12 6.98
N ALA A 101 -0.54 13.61 6.08
CA ALA A 101 0.88 13.33 6.04
C ALA A 101 1.62 13.86 7.28
N PHE A 102 1.26 15.05 7.79
CA PHE A 102 1.79 15.60 9.02
C PHE A 102 1.44 14.72 10.24
N VAL A 103 0.18 14.25 10.32
CA VAL A 103 -0.27 13.34 11.39
C VAL A 103 0.44 11.99 11.32
N LEU A 104 0.72 11.47 10.11
CA LEU A 104 1.46 10.23 9.90
C LEU A 104 2.98 10.41 9.97
N GLN A 105 3.48 11.63 10.19
CA GLN A 105 4.92 11.98 10.14
C GLN A 105 5.57 11.53 8.81
N THR A 106 4.82 11.59 7.74
CA THR A 106 5.20 11.15 6.40
C THR A 106 5.26 12.34 5.45
N GLU A 107 6.16 12.35 4.49
CA GLU A 107 6.22 13.41 3.49
C GLU A 107 4.98 13.38 2.59
N PRO A 108 4.28 14.53 2.38
CA PRO A 108 3.08 14.60 1.54
C PRO A 108 3.32 14.12 0.11
N GLN A 109 4.56 14.27 -0.37
CA GLN A 109 4.96 13.86 -1.72
C GLN A 109 4.87 12.35 -1.93
N LEU A 110 5.02 11.53 -0.88
CA LEU A 110 4.92 10.08 -0.97
C LEU A 110 3.48 9.63 -1.27
N ILE A 111 2.49 10.37 -0.80
CA ILE A 111 1.06 10.07 -1.01
C ILE A 111 0.61 10.54 -2.40
N LEU A 112 1.14 11.68 -2.88
CA LEU A 112 0.74 12.30 -4.15
C LEU A 112 1.53 11.79 -5.35
N LYS A 113 2.70 11.20 -5.12
CA LYS A 113 3.58 10.70 -6.18
C LYS A 113 3.11 9.34 -6.67
N SER A 114 3.03 9.19 -7.98
CA SER A 114 2.72 7.90 -8.61
C SER A 114 3.92 6.97 -8.50
N ASN A 115 3.72 5.79 -7.92
CA ASN A 115 4.72 4.74 -7.79
C ASN A 115 4.20 3.45 -8.41
N TRP A 116 4.70 3.14 -9.60
CA TRP A 116 4.44 1.85 -10.22
C TRP A 116 5.69 0.97 -10.12
N VAL A 117 5.71 0.12 -9.13
CA VAL A 117 6.81 -0.81 -8.89
C VAL A 117 6.25 -2.23 -8.92
N VAL A 118 6.96 -3.13 -9.57
CA VAL A 118 6.61 -4.56 -9.64
C VAL A 118 7.78 -5.41 -9.11
N PRO A 119 7.52 -6.55 -8.46
CA PRO A 119 8.52 -7.39 -7.82
C PRO A 119 9.15 -8.36 -8.82
N ARG A 120 9.62 -7.85 -9.97
CA ARG A 120 10.09 -8.68 -11.09
C ARG A 120 11.09 -9.75 -10.67
N ARG A 121 12.10 -9.36 -9.87
CA ARG A 121 13.16 -10.29 -9.46
C ARG A 121 12.68 -11.38 -8.51
N LEU A 122 11.74 -11.07 -7.61
CA LEU A 122 11.13 -12.06 -6.72
C LEU A 122 10.34 -13.08 -7.53
N LEU A 123 9.51 -12.62 -8.46
CA LEU A 123 8.71 -13.49 -9.32
C LEU A 123 9.60 -14.37 -10.24
N GLN A 124 10.65 -13.79 -10.83
CA GLN A 124 11.58 -14.54 -11.71
C GLN A 124 12.36 -15.62 -10.96
N ASN A 125 12.58 -15.45 -9.66
CA ASN A 125 13.28 -16.42 -8.81
C ASN A 125 12.31 -17.35 -8.05
N GLY A 126 11.02 -17.32 -8.34
CA GLY A 126 10.05 -18.29 -7.83
C GLY A 126 9.41 -17.92 -6.49
N PHE A 127 9.52 -16.67 -6.01
CA PHE A 127 8.79 -16.24 -4.83
C PHE A 127 7.29 -16.21 -5.11
N VAL A 128 6.49 -16.80 -4.22
CA VAL A 128 5.04 -16.86 -4.32
C VAL A 128 4.41 -15.98 -3.25
N PHE A 129 3.68 -14.94 -3.66
CA PHE A 129 2.92 -14.06 -2.78
C PHE A 129 1.67 -14.76 -2.27
N ARG A 130 1.35 -14.58 -0.98
CA ARG A 130 0.07 -14.99 -0.38
C ARG A 130 -1.03 -13.96 -0.63
N HIS A 131 -0.64 -12.68 -0.67
CA HIS A 131 -1.53 -11.56 -0.91
C HIS A 131 -1.12 -10.83 -2.21
N PRO A 132 -1.31 -11.45 -3.39
CA PRO A 132 -0.93 -10.83 -4.66
C PRO A 132 -1.81 -9.63 -5.02
N GLU A 133 -3.06 -9.61 -4.55
CA GLU A 133 -4.05 -8.57 -4.77
C GLU A 133 -4.44 -7.91 -3.45
N MET A 134 -4.71 -6.59 -3.49
CA MET A 134 -5.15 -5.86 -2.31
C MET A 134 -6.61 -6.18 -1.98
N ASN A 135 -6.82 -6.99 -0.96
CA ASN A 135 -8.15 -7.34 -0.46
C ASN A 135 -8.27 -7.08 1.05
N PRO A 136 -8.48 -5.81 1.46
CA PRO A 136 -8.48 -5.42 2.88
C PRO A 136 -9.51 -6.15 3.74
N SER A 137 -10.54 -6.73 3.14
CA SER A 137 -11.57 -7.48 3.86
C SER A 137 -11.14 -8.87 4.30
N GLU A 138 -10.02 -9.37 3.79
CA GLU A 138 -9.47 -10.70 4.10
C GLU A 138 -8.29 -10.65 5.09
N TRP A 139 -7.92 -9.47 5.51
CA TRP A 139 -6.73 -9.23 6.37
C TRP A 139 -7.04 -9.08 7.84
#